data_ce6f8bcd692ec92c6a7f18009f8dd378
#
_entry.id   ce6f8bcd692ec92c6a7f18009f8dd378
#
_cell.length_a   1.000
_cell.length_b   1.000
_cell.length_c   1.000
_cell.angle_alpha   90.00
_cell.angle_beta   90.00
_cell.angle_gamma   90.00
#
_symmetry.space_group_name_H-M   'P 1'
#
loop_
_entity.id
_entity.type
_entity.pdbx_description
1 polymer ?
#
loop_
_entity_poly.entity_id
_entity_poly.type
_entity_poly.pdbx_seq_one_letter_code
_entity_poly.pdbx_strand_id
1 'polypeptide(L)'
;MIPTSRRYLRISEKTTSEKTKANELFKQKKYEEAIEEYTKILEFDQNNKKFNSLILCNRALCYQKLNKNVEALHDSNQSIKLNPFYARGYVKRGNVYMELKMYDDARADFQKAKDLDPNVTGVEGFLSEANQKAEKARKRDYYAILGIDKNADEREIKRAYKKMAMKYHPDRNSETEESKKLAEKKFIDVNDAYSVLSDPKKRSMYDQGVDPLNPEEASGGGMHFGDASEIFKMFFGGGGSPFGGFGNGGNIKFSFGGPGGRSGGSGGDPFSFFFQ
;
A
#
# COMPACT_ATOMS: atom_id res chain seq x y z
N MET A 1 -35.74 -2.19 46.08
CA MET A 1 -34.50 -2.23 45.28
C MET A 1 -34.39 -3.63 44.66
N ILE A 2 -34.35 -3.74 43.34
CA ILE A 2 -34.09 -5.03 42.68
C ILE A 2 -32.62 -5.38 42.96
N PRO A 3 -32.32 -6.59 43.47
CA PRO A 3 -30.92 -7.00 43.71
C PRO A 3 -30.09 -6.81 42.43
N THR A 4 -28.90 -6.28 42.56
CA THR A 4 -28.00 -5.96 41.44
C THR A 4 -27.83 -7.15 40.46
N SER A 5 -27.81 -8.38 40.95
CA SER A 5 -27.73 -9.60 40.14
C SER A 5 -28.94 -9.79 39.19
N ARG A 6 -30.17 -9.51 39.62
CA ARG A 6 -31.35 -9.62 38.78
C ARG A 6 -31.41 -8.54 37.67
N ARG A 7 -30.87 -7.36 37.95
CA ARG A 7 -30.75 -6.29 36.95
C ARG A 7 -29.73 -6.67 35.87
N TYR A 8 -28.58 -7.21 36.23
CA TYR A 8 -27.58 -7.68 35.27
C TYR A 8 -28.10 -8.83 34.39
N LEU A 9 -28.81 -9.79 34.97
CA LEU A 9 -29.43 -10.91 34.21
C LEU A 9 -30.42 -10.37 33.17
N ARG A 10 -31.33 -9.47 33.55
CA ARG A 10 -32.28 -8.88 32.60
C ARG A 10 -31.63 -8.08 31.50
N ILE A 11 -30.54 -7.35 31.78
CA ILE A 11 -29.74 -6.64 30.78
C ILE A 11 -29.10 -7.65 29.82
N SER A 12 -28.45 -8.68 30.32
CA SER A 12 -27.82 -9.72 29.52
C SER A 12 -28.79 -10.48 28.61
N GLU A 13 -29.96 -10.87 29.15
CA GLU A 13 -31.02 -11.55 28.38
C GLU A 13 -31.52 -10.65 27.24
N LYS A 14 -31.83 -9.37 27.55
CA LYS A 14 -32.31 -8.40 26.60
C LYS A 14 -31.28 -8.15 25.48
N THR A 15 -30.05 -7.84 25.81
CA THR A 15 -29.00 -7.58 24.83
C THR A 15 -28.68 -8.80 23.95
N THR A 16 -28.78 -10.00 24.51
CA THR A 16 -28.62 -11.27 23.74
C THR A 16 -29.76 -11.47 22.75
N SER A 17 -31.03 -11.21 23.17
CA SER A 17 -32.20 -11.28 22.29
C SER A 17 -32.11 -10.25 21.15
N GLU A 18 -31.76 -9.00 21.45
CA GLU A 18 -31.60 -7.94 20.46
C GLU A 18 -30.45 -8.25 19.48
N LYS A 19 -29.31 -8.79 19.97
CA LYS A 19 -28.23 -9.29 19.10
C LYS A 19 -28.72 -10.38 18.14
N THR A 20 -29.52 -11.31 18.61
CA THR A 20 -30.07 -12.38 17.76
C THR A 20 -30.95 -11.79 16.67
N LYS A 21 -31.83 -10.84 17.00
CA LYS A 21 -32.65 -10.10 16.04
C LYS A 21 -31.79 -9.37 15.00
N ALA A 22 -30.78 -8.61 15.44
CA ALA A 22 -29.87 -7.91 14.54
C ALA A 22 -29.10 -8.87 13.60
N ASN A 23 -28.65 -10.04 14.12
CA ASN A 23 -28.02 -11.06 13.31
C ASN A 23 -28.98 -11.65 12.27
N GLU A 24 -30.27 -11.85 12.59
CA GLU A 24 -31.27 -12.34 11.62
C GLU A 24 -31.53 -11.29 10.53
N LEU A 25 -31.63 -9.99 10.87
CA LEU A 25 -31.72 -8.91 9.89
C LEU A 25 -30.50 -8.89 8.95
N PHE A 26 -29.31 -9.10 9.49
CA PHE A 26 -28.09 -9.24 8.69
C PHE A 26 -28.17 -10.41 7.70
N LYS A 27 -28.62 -11.59 8.14
CA LYS A 27 -28.81 -12.76 7.27
C LYS A 27 -29.85 -12.50 6.17
N GLN A 28 -30.88 -11.72 6.47
CA GLN A 28 -31.89 -11.27 5.51
C GLN A 28 -31.38 -10.15 4.58
N LYS A 29 -30.09 -9.74 4.68
CA LYS A 29 -29.48 -8.64 3.95
C LYS A 29 -30.11 -7.25 4.23
N LYS A 30 -30.83 -7.11 5.32
CA LYS A 30 -31.39 -5.86 5.80
C LYS A 30 -30.35 -5.13 6.66
N TYR A 31 -29.31 -4.62 6.01
CA TYR A 31 -28.12 -4.13 6.71
C TYR A 31 -28.39 -2.84 7.49
N GLU A 32 -29.19 -1.94 6.96
CA GLU A 32 -29.58 -0.69 7.64
C GLU A 32 -30.36 -0.98 8.93
N GLU A 33 -31.36 -1.86 8.86
CA GLU A 33 -32.15 -2.26 10.03
C GLU A 33 -31.25 -2.96 11.07
N ALA A 34 -30.31 -3.80 10.61
CA ALA A 34 -29.34 -4.45 11.51
C ALA A 34 -28.43 -3.44 12.22
N ILE A 35 -27.98 -2.38 11.53
CA ILE A 35 -27.18 -1.29 12.12
C ILE A 35 -27.96 -0.58 13.23
N GLU A 36 -29.24 -0.30 13.01
CA GLU A 36 -30.09 0.33 14.02
C GLU A 36 -30.22 -0.53 15.29
N GLU A 37 -30.46 -1.84 15.13
CA GLU A 37 -30.54 -2.76 16.26
C GLU A 37 -29.21 -2.89 17.00
N TYR A 38 -28.08 -3.01 16.30
CA TYR A 38 -26.76 -3.01 16.94
C TYR A 38 -26.48 -1.68 17.66
N THR A 39 -26.92 -0.55 17.12
CA THR A 39 -26.74 0.77 17.76
C THR A 39 -27.52 0.84 19.07
N LYS A 40 -28.77 0.40 19.10
CA LYS A 40 -29.56 0.32 20.34
C LYS A 40 -28.89 -0.53 21.42
N ILE A 41 -28.25 -1.64 21.03
CA ILE A 41 -27.52 -2.49 21.99
C ILE A 41 -26.32 -1.75 22.58
N LEU A 42 -25.55 -1.04 21.76
CA LEU A 42 -24.36 -0.29 22.19
C LEU A 42 -24.73 0.88 23.14
N GLU A 43 -25.87 1.51 22.92
CA GLU A 43 -26.40 2.57 23.78
C GLU A 43 -26.92 2.04 25.13
N PHE A 44 -27.48 0.83 25.12
CA PHE A 44 -28.14 0.24 26.29
C PHE A 44 -27.15 -0.26 27.35
N ASP A 45 -26.03 -0.88 26.97
CA ASP A 45 -25.02 -1.39 27.89
C ASP A 45 -23.60 -0.96 27.49
N GLN A 46 -23.24 0.27 27.85
CA GLN A 46 -21.92 0.84 27.55
C GLN A 46 -20.75 0.22 28.33
N ASN A 47 -21.04 -0.50 29.41
CA ASN A 47 -20.01 -1.00 30.34
C ASN A 47 -19.48 -2.38 29.94
N ASN A 48 -20.19 -3.15 29.15
CA ASN A 48 -19.82 -4.49 28.73
C ASN A 48 -18.83 -4.48 27.57
N LYS A 49 -17.56 -4.11 27.86
CA LYS A 49 -16.52 -3.92 26.84
C LYS A 49 -16.36 -5.10 25.91
N LYS A 50 -16.33 -6.34 26.45
CA LYS A 50 -16.16 -7.55 25.59
C LYS A 50 -17.36 -7.79 24.68
N PHE A 51 -18.56 -7.59 25.17
CA PHE A 51 -19.76 -7.74 24.37
C PHE A 51 -19.88 -6.62 23.33
N ASN A 52 -19.62 -5.37 23.71
CA ASN A 52 -19.66 -4.23 22.80
C ASN A 52 -18.61 -4.33 21.70
N SER A 53 -17.43 -4.89 21.97
CA SER A 53 -16.43 -5.22 20.94
C SER A 53 -17.00 -6.14 19.86
N LEU A 54 -17.73 -7.19 20.26
CA LEU A 54 -18.42 -8.08 19.33
C LEU A 54 -19.49 -7.37 18.49
N ILE A 55 -20.32 -6.56 19.15
CA ILE A 55 -21.42 -5.82 18.49
C ILE A 55 -20.86 -4.82 17.47
N LEU A 56 -19.80 -4.08 17.83
CA LEU A 56 -19.11 -3.18 16.91
C LEU A 56 -18.57 -3.90 15.69
N CYS A 57 -17.95 -5.08 15.86
CA CYS A 57 -17.53 -5.90 14.74
C CYS A 57 -18.66 -6.32 13.81
N ASN A 58 -19.82 -6.68 14.38
CA ASN A 58 -20.96 -7.06 13.57
C ASN A 58 -21.56 -5.85 12.84
N ARG A 59 -21.63 -4.68 13.49
CA ARG A 59 -22.09 -3.43 12.86
C ARG A 59 -21.12 -2.98 11.77
N ALA A 60 -19.82 -3.08 12.00
CA ALA A 60 -18.81 -2.82 10.99
C ALA A 60 -18.99 -3.68 9.73
N LEU A 61 -19.36 -4.95 9.90
CA LEU A 61 -19.66 -5.83 8.77
C LEU A 61 -20.91 -5.36 7.99
N CYS A 62 -21.93 -4.85 8.66
CA CYS A 62 -23.09 -4.24 8.00
C CYS A 62 -22.67 -3.01 7.17
N TYR A 63 -21.88 -2.11 7.75
CA TYR A 63 -21.35 -0.95 7.04
C TYR A 63 -20.52 -1.36 5.81
N GLN A 64 -19.68 -2.38 5.94
CA GLN A 64 -18.91 -2.91 4.82
C GLN A 64 -19.81 -3.42 3.69
N LYS A 65 -20.90 -4.14 4.01
CA LYS A 65 -21.88 -4.61 3.02
C LYS A 65 -22.60 -3.47 2.29
N LEU A 66 -22.67 -2.31 2.89
CA LEU A 66 -23.21 -1.07 2.31
C LEU A 66 -22.13 -0.19 1.64
N ASN A 67 -20.89 -0.67 1.50
CA ASN A 67 -19.73 0.09 1.00
C ASN A 67 -19.41 1.37 1.83
N LYS A 68 -19.87 1.44 3.09
CA LYS A 68 -19.57 2.50 4.05
C LYS A 68 -18.29 2.17 4.80
N ASN A 69 -17.16 2.19 4.08
CA ASN A 69 -15.88 1.68 4.60
C ASN A 69 -15.28 2.55 5.71
N VAL A 70 -15.58 3.84 5.74
CA VAL A 70 -15.11 4.76 6.80
C VAL A 70 -15.77 4.41 8.13
N GLU A 71 -17.08 4.21 8.14
CA GLU A 71 -17.85 3.81 9.31
C GLU A 71 -17.48 2.40 9.77
N ALA A 72 -17.26 1.48 8.83
CA ALA A 72 -16.77 0.13 9.12
C ALA A 72 -15.39 0.16 9.80
N LEU A 73 -14.48 1.00 9.33
CA LEU A 73 -13.16 1.17 9.91
C LEU A 73 -13.24 1.79 11.32
N HIS A 74 -14.09 2.80 11.50
CA HIS A 74 -14.33 3.41 12.80
C HIS A 74 -14.79 2.38 13.83
N ASP A 75 -15.82 1.59 13.51
CA ASP A 75 -16.37 0.58 14.42
C ASP A 75 -15.36 -0.55 14.70
N SER A 76 -14.60 -0.98 13.70
CA SER A 76 -13.55 -1.99 13.85
C SER A 76 -12.43 -1.49 14.78
N ASN A 77 -12.03 -0.23 14.67
CA ASN A 77 -11.05 0.39 15.56
C ASN A 77 -11.57 0.45 17.00
N GLN A 78 -12.82 0.86 17.19
CA GLN A 78 -13.43 0.89 18.53
C GLN A 78 -13.56 -0.52 19.12
N SER A 79 -13.90 -1.52 18.31
CA SER A 79 -13.94 -2.92 18.73
C SER A 79 -12.60 -3.39 19.31
N ILE A 80 -11.51 -3.17 18.58
CA ILE A 80 -10.16 -3.55 18.99
C ILE A 80 -9.72 -2.76 20.23
N LYS A 81 -10.08 -1.47 20.33
CA LYS A 81 -9.81 -0.65 21.51
C LYS A 81 -10.50 -1.20 22.78
N LEU A 82 -11.73 -1.69 22.65
CA LEU A 82 -12.48 -2.29 23.75
C LEU A 82 -11.97 -3.67 24.13
N ASN A 83 -11.50 -4.46 23.16
CA ASN A 83 -10.95 -5.81 23.37
C ASN A 83 -9.76 -6.09 22.45
N PRO A 84 -8.53 -5.72 22.87
CA PRO A 84 -7.31 -5.92 22.08
C PRO A 84 -6.94 -7.40 21.82
N PHE A 85 -7.57 -8.34 22.53
CA PHE A 85 -7.32 -9.78 22.37
C PHE A 85 -8.38 -10.48 21.51
N TYR A 86 -9.28 -9.73 20.88
CA TYR A 86 -10.33 -10.29 20.04
C TYR A 86 -9.82 -10.51 18.60
N ALA A 87 -9.26 -11.69 18.33
CA ALA A 87 -8.67 -12.03 17.03
C ALA A 87 -9.59 -11.73 15.83
N ARG A 88 -10.89 -12.07 15.94
CA ARG A 88 -11.87 -11.78 14.88
C ARG A 88 -12.07 -10.28 14.62
N GLY A 89 -11.80 -9.41 15.60
CA GLY A 89 -11.82 -7.96 15.43
C GLY A 89 -10.77 -7.51 14.41
N TYR A 90 -9.55 -8.03 14.54
CA TYR A 90 -8.47 -7.78 13.59
C TYR A 90 -8.80 -8.33 12.19
N VAL A 91 -9.35 -9.54 12.09
CA VAL A 91 -9.81 -10.08 10.79
C VAL A 91 -10.83 -9.14 10.13
N LYS A 92 -11.79 -8.62 10.89
CA LYS A 92 -12.80 -7.71 10.33
C LYS A 92 -12.19 -6.39 9.88
N ARG A 93 -11.28 -5.79 10.66
CA ARG A 93 -10.58 -4.57 10.26
C ARG A 93 -9.67 -4.81 9.06
N GLY A 94 -8.94 -5.92 9.04
CA GLY A 94 -8.13 -6.33 7.90
C GLY A 94 -8.95 -6.44 6.60
N ASN A 95 -10.16 -7.00 6.68
CA ASN A 95 -11.07 -7.04 5.52
C ASN A 95 -11.49 -5.63 5.05
N VAL A 96 -11.75 -4.70 5.98
CA VAL A 96 -12.03 -3.31 5.62
C VAL A 96 -10.82 -2.65 4.95
N TYR A 97 -9.61 -2.90 5.46
CA TYR A 97 -8.37 -2.43 4.83
C TYR A 97 -8.17 -3.01 3.42
N MET A 98 -8.54 -4.29 3.19
CA MET A 98 -8.52 -4.89 1.85
C MET A 98 -9.41 -4.14 0.85
N GLU A 99 -10.63 -3.78 1.26
CA GLU A 99 -11.57 -2.99 0.45
C GLU A 99 -11.02 -1.57 0.16
N LEU A 100 -10.35 -0.98 1.13
CA LEU A 100 -9.69 0.33 1.00
C LEU A 100 -8.36 0.27 0.23
N LYS A 101 -7.92 -0.91 -0.22
CA LYS A 101 -6.63 -1.16 -0.88
C LYS A 101 -5.41 -0.83 0.00
N MET A 102 -5.59 -0.82 1.30
CA MET A 102 -4.55 -0.65 2.32
C MET A 102 -3.97 -2.04 2.69
N TYR A 103 -3.30 -2.67 1.73
CA TYR A 103 -2.94 -4.08 1.82
C TYR A 103 -1.89 -4.39 2.89
N ASP A 104 -0.97 -3.47 3.16
CA ASP A 104 0.03 -3.65 4.21
C ASP A 104 -0.60 -3.59 5.61
N ASP A 105 -1.58 -2.70 5.83
CA ASP A 105 -2.35 -2.63 7.06
C ASP A 105 -3.23 -3.87 7.24
N ALA A 106 -3.86 -4.35 6.15
CA ALA A 106 -4.62 -5.59 6.17
C ALA A 106 -3.74 -6.79 6.57
N ARG A 107 -2.55 -6.89 5.99
CA ARG A 107 -1.57 -7.93 6.33
C ARG A 107 -1.16 -7.91 7.80
N ALA A 108 -0.88 -6.71 8.34
CA ALA A 108 -0.53 -6.54 9.75
C ALA A 108 -1.68 -7.01 10.66
N ASP A 109 -2.91 -6.69 10.33
CA ASP A 109 -4.08 -7.12 11.10
C ASP A 109 -4.33 -8.62 11.01
N PHE A 110 -4.22 -9.22 9.84
CA PHE A 110 -4.37 -10.68 9.70
C PHE A 110 -3.26 -11.44 10.42
N GLN A 111 -2.01 -10.93 10.39
CA GLN A 111 -0.93 -11.51 11.18
C GLN A 111 -1.22 -11.41 12.66
N LYS A 112 -1.67 -10.24 13.15
CA LYS A 112 -2.06 -10.05 14.54
C LYS A 112 -3.20 -10.98 14.97
N ALA A 113 -4.18 -11.20 14.09
CA ALA A 113 -5.27 -12.15 14.34
C ALA A 113 -4.75 -13.58 14.49
N LYS A 114 -3.82 -14.01 13.62
CA LYS A 114 -3.17 -15.32 13.67
C LYS A 114 -2.34 -15.51 14.95
N ASP A 115 -1.62 -14.48 15.39
CA ASP A 115 -0.82 -14.50 16.62
C ASP A 115 -1.71 -14.65 17.87
N LEU A 116 -2.91 -14.04 17.85
CA LEU A 116 -3.87 -14.13 18.96
C LEU A 116 -4.66 -15.45 18.98
N ASP A 117 -5.01 -15.98 17.84
CA ASP A 117 -5.72 -17.24 17.66
C ASP A 117 -5.28 -17.89 16.35
N PRO A 118 -4.34 -18.86 16.40
CA PRO A 118 -3.87 -19.57 15.20
C PRO A 118 -4.98 -20.31 14.44
N ASN A 119 -6.09 -20.62 15.10
CA ASN A 119 -7.22 -21.35 14.53
C ASN A 119 -8.34 -20.40 14.03
N VAL A 120 -8.12 -19.09 14.04
CA VAL A 120 -9.14 -18.16 13.53
C VAL A 120 -9.42 -18.44 12.05
N THR A 121 -10.70 -18.64 11.74
CA THR A 121 -11.15 -19.14 10.44
C THR A 121 -10.69 -18.25 9.29
N GLY A 122 -9.99 -18.83 8.31
CA GLY A 122 -9.65 -18.20 7.03
C GLY A 122 -8.46 -17.25 7.08
N VAL A 123 -7.80 -17.05 8.22
CA VAL A 123 -6.74 -16.06 8.37
C VAL A 123 -5.55 -16.29 7.42
N GLU A 124 -5.19 -17.54 7.14
CA GLU A 124 -4.09 -17.85 6.23
C GLU A 124 -4.42 -17.50 4.78
N GLY A 125 -5.66 -17.75 4.37
CA GLY A 125 -6.14 -17.33 3.05
C GLY A 125 -6.14 -15.82 2.92
N PHE A 126 -6.61 -15.10 3.95
CA PHE A 126 -6.59 -13.63 3.96
C PHE A 126 -5.17 -13.05 3.95
N LEU A 127 -4.24 -13.65 4.70
CA LEU A 127 -2.82 -13.29 4.66
C LEU A 127 -2.21 -13.48 3.27
N SER A 128 -2.45 -14.65 2.67
CA SER A 128 -1.97 -14.94 1.32
C SER A 128 -2.53 -13.95 0.29
N GLU A 129 -3.83 -13.65 0.35
CA GLU A 129 -4.47 -12.68 -0.54
C GLU A 129 -3.93 -11.26 -0.33
N ALA A 130 -3.75 -10.84 0.94
CA ALA A 130 -3.21 -9.52 1.26
C ALA A 130 -1.77 -9.38 0.76
N ASN A 131 -0.92 -10.40 0.94
CA ASN A 131 0.43 -10.42 0.40
C ASN A 131 0.44 -10.29 -1.12
N GLN A 132 -0.33 -11.11 -1.83
CA GLN A 132 -0.41 -11.05 -3.30
C GLN A 132 -0.88 -9.68 -3.81
N LYS A 133 -1.89 -9.08 -3.15
CA LYS A 133 -2.38 -7.74 -3.54
C LYS A 133 -1.40 -6.64 -3.19
N ALA A 134 -0.69 -6.73 -2.04
CA ALA A 134 0.36 -5.80 -1.68
C ALA A 134 1.51 -5.83 -2.68
N GLU A 135 1.99 -7.03 -3.04
CA GLU A 135 3.03 -7.21 -4.06
C GLU A 135 2.59 -6.66 -5.41
N LYS A 136 1.36 -7.00 -5.84
CA LYS A 136 0.81 -6.47 -7.09
C LYS A 136 0.67 -4.95 -7.08
N ALA A 137 0.30 -4.36 -5.95
CA ALA A 137 0.19 -2.91 -5.81
C ALA A 137 1.56 -2.21 -5.74
N ARG A 138 2.60 -2.91 -5.27
CA ARG A 138 3.99 -2.42 -5.27
C ARG A 138 4.64 -2.52 -6.65
N LYS A 139 4.19 -3.47 -7.50
CA LYS A 139 4.70 -3.61 -8.87
C LYS A 139 4.38 -2.37 -9.66
N ARG A 140 5.42 -1.64 -10.00
CA ARG A 140 5.31 -0.45 -10.84
C ARG A 140 5.06 -0.89 -12.28
N ASP A 141 4.03 -0.38 -12.91
CA ASP A 141 3.83 -0.57 -14.35
C ASP A 141 4.71 0.41 -15.12
N TYR A 142 5.92 -0.03 -15.46
CA TYR A 142 6.91 0.78 -16.16
C TYR A 142 6.43 1.21 -17.56
N TYR A 143 5.64 0.39 -18.25
CA TYR A 143 5.03 0.76 -19.54
C TYR A 143 4.00 1.88 -19.35
N ALA A 144 3.12 1.77 -18.36
CA ALA A 144 2.16 2.81 -18.02
C ALA A 144 2.81 4.12 -17.54
N ILE A 145 3.91 4.02 -16.77
CA ILE A 145 4.68 5.20 -16.32
C ILE A 145 5.22 5.98 -17.51
N LEU A 146 5.75 5.31 -18.54
CA LEU A 146 6.20 5.95 -19.77
C LEU A 146 5.04 6.27 -20.75
N GLY A 147 3.86 5.69 -20.55
CA GLY A 147 2.69 5.86 -21.40
C GLY A 147 2.86 5.20 -22.78
N ILE A 148 3.42 3.99 -22.81
CA ILE A 148 3.70 3.20 -24.01
C ILE A 148 3.07 1.81 -23.92
N ASP A 149 2.93 1.14 -25.06
CA ASP A 149 2.49 -0.25 -25.14
C ASP A 149 3.59 -1.23 -24.69
N LYS A 150 3.19 -2.43 -24.21
CA LYS A 150 4.14 -3.49 -23.83
C LYS A 150 5.01 -3.98 -24.97
N ASN A 151 4.55 -3.81 -26.22
CA ASN A 151 5.31 -4.20 -27.42
C ASN A 151 6.16 -3.05 -27.97
N ALA A 152 6.23 -1.91 -27.27
CA ALA A 152 7.00 -0.74 -27.71
C ALA A 152 8.45 -1.08 -28.03
N ASP A 153 8.95 -0.55 -29.14
CA ASP A 153 10.35 -0.71 -29.53
C ASP A 153 11.28 0.24 -28.73
N GLU A 154 12.58 0.05 -28.87
CA GLU A 154 13.60 0.85 -28.16
C GLU A 154 13.49 2.35 -28.49
N ARG A 155 13.12 2.69 -29.72
CA ARG A 155 12.97 4.09 -30.16
C ARG A 155 11.74 4.74 -29.53
N GLU A 156 10.66 3.98 -29.40
CA GLU A 156 9.43 4.43 -28.72
C GLU A 156 9.68 4.62 -27.23
N ILE A 157 10.38 3.67 -26.58
CA ILE A 157 10.78 3.78 -25.17
C ILE A 157 11.60 5.05 -24.94
N LYS A 158 12.64 5.28 -25.77
CA LYS A 158 13.50 6.46 -25.68
C LYS A 158 12.74 7.79 -25.91
N ARG A 159 11.82 7.79 -26.89
CA ARG A 159 10.98 8.97 -27.19
C ARG A 159 10.03 9.28 -26.03
N ALA A 160 9.38 8.26 -25.47
CA ALA A 160 8.48 8.39 -24.34
C ALA A 160 9.20 8.88 -23.08
N TYR A 161 10.37 8.32 -22.81
CA TYR A 161 11.22 8.79 -21.70
C TYR A 161 11.53 10.29 -21.82
N LYS A 162 12.05 10.74 -22.99
CA LYS A 162 12.33 12.16 -23.21
C LYS A 162 11.12 13.05 -22.94
N LYS A 163 9.95 12.65 -23.45
CA LYS A 163 8.69 13.38 -23.27
C LYS A 163 8.32 13.48 -21.78
N MET A 164 8.37 12.37 -21.05
CA MET A 164 8.00 12.31 -19.63
C MET A 164 9.02 12.99 -18.72
N ALA A 165 10.32 12.85 -19.01
CA ALA A 165 11.39 13.54 -18.29
C ALA A 165 11.27 15.06 -18.41
N MET A 166 10.98 15.59 -19.62
CA MET A 166 10.72 17.02 -19.81
C MET A 166 9.45 17.49 -19.09
N LYS A 167 8.39 16.64 -19.08
CA LYS A 167 7.11 16.97 -18.43
C LYS A 167 7.26 17.10 -16.91
N TYR A 168 8.02 16.20 -16.29
CA TYR A 168 8.18 16.11 -14.84
C TYR A 168 9.51 16.67 -14.34
N HIS A 169 10.19 17.49 -15.16
CA HIS A 169 11.43 18.12 -14.72
C HIS A 169 11.17 19.07 -13.53
N PRO A 170 11.95 18.97 -12.42
CA PRO A 170 11.73 19.78 -11.24
C PRO A 170 11.72 21.29 -11.52
N ASP A 171 12.61 21.79 -12.40
CA ASP A 171 12.70 23.21 -12.74
C ASP A 171 11.46 23.76 -13.47
N ARG A 172 10.71 22.87 -14.13
CA ARG A 172 9.47 23.25 -14.83
C ARG A 172 8.22 23.16 -13.96
N ASN A 173 8.33 22.51 -12.80
CA ASN A 173 7.23 22.23 -11.89
C ASN A 173 7.53 22.82 -10.50
N SER A 174 8.13 24.00 -10.46
CA SER A 174 8.59 24.67 -9.23
C SER A 174 7.62 25.72 -8.69
N GLU A 175 6.38 25.80 -9.21
CA GLU A 175 5.40 26.82 -8.81
C GLU A 175 5.01 26.73 -7.33
N THR A 176 4.91 25.50 -6.79
CA THR A 176 4.65 25.25 -5.37
C THR A 176 5.54 24.11 -4.87
N GLU A 177 5.84 24.08 -3.56
CA GLU A 177 6.60 22.97 -2.95
C GLU A 177 5.92 21.61 -3.16
N GLU A 178 4.59 21.58 -3.20
CA GLU A 178 3.81 20.36 -3.44
C GLU A 178 3.94 19.88 -4.89
N SER A 179 3.84 20.83 -5.86
CA SER A 179 4.03 20.51 -7.28
C SER A 179 5.45 20.04 -7.56
N LYS A 180 6.45 20.64 -6.92
CA LYS A 180 7.84 20.25 -7.02
C LYS A 180 8.09 18.85 -6.49
N LYS A 181 7.60 18.52 -5.27
CA LYS A 181 7.71 17.18 -4.69
C LYS A 181 7.01 16.11 -5.54
N LEU A 182 5.84 16.45 -6.08
CA LEU A 182 5.13 15.53 -6.98
C LEU A 182 5.91 15.30 -8.27
N ALA A 183 6.48 16.36 -8.86
CA ALA A 183 7.31 16.27 -10.06
C ALA A 183 8.59 15.45 -9.81
N GLU A 184 9.27 15.68 -8.69
CA GLU A 184 10.46 14.90 -8.28
C GLU A 184 10.13 13.40 -8.16
N LYS A 185 9.03 13.05 -7.50
CA LYS A 185 8.57 11.67 -7.39
C LYS A 185 8.29 11.06 -8.76
N LYS A 186 7.54 11.78 -9.61
CA LYS A 186 7.23 11.31 -10.98
C LYS A 186 8.46 11.20 -11.85
N PHE A 187 9.43 12.10 -11.68
CA PHE A 187 10.69 12.05 -12.40
C PHE A 187 11.52 10.82 -12.04
N ILE A 188 11.55 10.46 -10.75
CA ILE A 188 12.19 9.21 -10.28
C ILE A 188 11.50 8.00 -10.91
N ASP A 189 10.15 7.94 -10.86
CA ASP A 189 9.39 6.85 -11.47
C ASP A 189 9.68 6.70 -12.98
N VAL A 190 9.82 7.81 -13.70
CA VAL A 190 10.15 7.85 -15.14
C VAL A 190 11.58 7.33 -15.41
N ASN A 191 12.55 7.72 -14.58
CA ASN A 191 13.93 7.25 -14.68
C ASN A 191 14.04 5.75 -14.40
N ASP A 192 13.35 5.28 -13.36
CA ASP A 192 13.28 3.86 -13.00
C ASP A 192 12.69 3.04 -14.16
N ALA A 193 11.56 3.49 -14.72
CA ALA A 193 10.92 2.84 -15.85
C ALA A 193 11.84 2.75 -17.08
N TYR A 194 12.54 3.84 -17.39
CA TYR A 194 13.50 3.83 -18.51
C TYR A 194 14.69 2.91 -18.23
N SER A 195 15.24 2.90 -17.01
CA SER A 195 16.37 2.05 -16.64
C SER A 195 16.05 0.55 -16.79
N VAL A 196 14.81 0.17 -16.59
CA VAL A 196 14.34 -1.22 -16.75
C VAL A 196 14.02 -1.52 -18.21
N LEU A 197 13.22 -0.69 -18.88
CA LEU A 197 12.71 -1.00 -20.21
C LEU A 197 13.71 -0.77 -21.33
N SER A 198 14.76 0.05 -21.13
CA SER A 198 15.82 0.27 -22.12
C SER A 198 16.90 -0.82 -22.12
N ASP A 199 17.00 -1.62 -21.06
CA ASP A 199 17.93 -2.75 -20.99
C ASP A 199 17.18 -4.06 -21.35
N PRO A 200 17.55 -4.76 -22.45
CA PRO A 200 16.84 -5.97 -22.86
C PRO A 200 16.78 -7.08 -21.80
N LYS A 201 17.82 -7.19 -20.96
CA LYS A 201 17.86 -8.21 -19.88
C LYS A 201 16.89 -7.84 -18.75
N LYS A 202 16.93 -6.59 -18.30
CA LYS A 202 16.02 -6.09 -17.26
C LYS A 202 14.57 -6.11 -17.72
N ARG A 203 14.31 -5.69 -18.95
CA ARG A 203 12.99 -5.76 -19.57
C ARG A 203 12.47 -7.19 -19.60
N SER A 204 13.28 -8.14 -20.02
CA SER A 204 12.90 -9.56 -20.02
C SER A 204 12.59 -10.09 -18.62
N MET A 205 13.36 -9.73 -17.59
CA MET A 205 13.06 -10.07 -16.18
C MET A 205 11.73 -9.45 -15.73
N TYR A 206 11.52 -8.18 -16.04
CA TYR A 206 10.30 -7.47 -15.70
C TYR A 206 9.07 -8.08 -16.40
N ASP A 207 9.18 -8.43 -17.68
CA ASP A 207 8.11 -9.07 -18.45
C ASP A 207 7.77 -10.48 -17.93
N GLN A 208 8.75 -11.17 -17.31
CA GLN A 208 8.57 -12.44 -16.60
C GLN A 208 7.99 -12.26 -15.18
N GLY A 209 7.75 -11.02 -14.76
CA GLY A 209 7.13 -10.70 -13.47
C GLY A 209 8.09 -10.42 -12.32
N VAL A 210 9.40 -10.38 -12.58
CA VAL A 210 10.45 -10.03 -11.60
C VAL A 210 10.81 -8.56 -11.78
N ASP A 211 10.64 -7.73 -10.75
CA ASP A 211 11.07 -6.31 -10.81
C ASP A 211 12.58 -6.21 -10.55
N PRO A 212 13.39 -5.83 -11.56
CA PRO A 212 14.84 -5.76 -11.42
C PRO A 212 15.34 -4.67 -10.45
N LEU A 213 14.46 -3.73 -10.08
CA LEU A 213 14.76 -2.68 -9.10
C LEU A 213 14.31 -3.05 -7.68
N ASN A 214 13.61 -4.17 -7.51
CA ASN A 214 13.25 -4.70 -6.19
C ASN A 214 14.28 -5.78 -5.77
N PRO A 215 15.17 -5.49 -4.79
CA PRO A 215 16.21 -6.43 -4.37
C PRO A 215 15.66 -7.75 -3.80
N GLU A 216 14.44 -7.74 -3.24
CA GLU A 216 13.80 -8.95 -2.69
C GLU A 216 13.34 -9.90 -3.80
N GLU A 217 12.90 -9.38 -4.94
CA GLU A 217 12.48 -10.19 -6.11
C GLU A 217 13.69 -10.60 -6.97
N ALA A 218 14.69 -9.75 -7.09
CA ALA A 218 15.90 -10.03 -7.85
C ALA A 218 16.77 -11.14 -7.22
N SER A 219 16.64 -11.40 -5.92
CA SER A 219 17.44 -12.39 -5.18
C SER A 219 16.89 -13.83 -5.25
N GLY A 220 15.72 -14.06 -5.83
CA GLY A 220 15.14 -15.40 -6.01
C GLY A 220 15.88 -16.31 -6.98
N GLY A 221 16.94 -15.85 -7.62
CA GLY A 221 17.78 -16.59 -8.56
C GLY A 221 19.27 -16.51 -8.21
N GLY A 222 19.69 -16.87 -6.99
CA GLY A 222 21.07 -17.29 -6.71
C GLY A 222 22.17 -16.24 -6.83
N MET A 223 21.89 -14.97 -7.00
CA MET A 223 22.86 -13.88 -6.87
C MET A 223 22.56 -13.08 -5.62
N HIS A 224 23.34 -13.34 -4.60
CA HIS A 224 23.38 -12.55 -3.37
C HIS A 224 24.01 -11.19 -3.72
N PHE A 225 23.19 -10.24 -4.20
CA PHE A 225 23.60 -8.85 -4.32
C PHE A 225 23.50 -8.24 -2.92
N GLY A 226 24.66 -7.90 -2.35
CA GLY A 226 24.71 -7.13 -1.13
C GLY A 226 24.00 -5.78 -1.30
N ASP A 227 23.64 -5.18 -0.19
CA ASP A 227 23.04 -3.86 0.06
C ASP A 227 22.60 -3.05 -1.19
N ALA A 228 21.34 -2.56 -1.20
CA ALA A 228 20.79 -1.71 -2.26
C ALA A 228 21.73 -0.53 -2.65
N SER A 229 22.58 -0.09 -1.73
CA SER A 229 23.64 0.89 -1.94
C SER A 229 24.78 0.36 -2.84
N GLU A 230 25.09 -0.93 -2.78
CA GLU A 230 26.09 -1.56 -3.64
C GLU A 230 25.55 -1.81 -5.05
N ILE A 231 24.28 -2.19 -5.16
CA ILE A 231 23.59 -2.31 -6.45
C ILE A 231 23.53 -0.95 -7.14
N PHE A 232 23.19 0.10 -6.39
CA PHE A 232 23.21 1.48 -6.88
C PHE A 232 24.62 1.90 -7.30
N LYS A 233 25.66 1.59 -6.52
CA LYS A 233 27.06 1.88 -6.86
C LYS A 233 27.54 1.06 -8.06
N MET A 234 27.14 -0.18 -8.22
CA MET A 234 27.50 -1.04 -9.34
C MET A 234 26.83 -0.56 -10.64
N PHE A 235 25.59 -0.05 -10.59
CA PHE A 235 24.87 0.49 -11.74
C PHE A 235 25.17 1.95 -12.05
N PHE A 236 25.42 2.78 -11.03
CA PHE A 236 25.65 4.23 -11.18
C PHE A 236 27.04 4.69 -10.75
N GLY A 237 27.81 3.90 -10.03
CA GLY A 237 29.10 4.28 -9.44
C GLY A 237 30.33 3.56 -9.98
N GLY A 238 30.18 2.53 -10.78
CA GLY A 238 31.31 1.77 -11.35
C GLY A 238 31.38 1.96 -12.86
N GLY A 239 32.54 2.30 -13.38
CA GLY A 239 32.88 2.65 -14.78
C GLY A 239 32.53 1.65 -15.89
N GLY A 240 31.39 1.00 -15.82
CA GLY A 240 30.79 0.11 -16.79
C GLY A 240 29.28 0.33 -16.90
N SER A 241 28.82 1.59 -16.79
CA SER A 241 27.44 1.97 -17.01
C SER A 241 27.00 1.61 -18.42
N PRO A 242 25.83 0.95 -18.64
CA PRO A 242 25.25 0.80 -19.98
C PRO A 242 24.98 2.17 -20.65
N PHE A 243 25.06 3.26 -19.88
CA PHE A 243 25.07 4.64 -20.36
C PHE A 243 26.41 5.11 -20.90
N GLY A 244 27.52 4.37 -20.70
CA GLY A 244 28.87 4.70 -21.18
C GLY A 244 29.13 4.38 -22.66
N GLY A 245 28.17 3.89 -23.41
CA GLY A 245 28.30 3.50 -24.82
C GLY A 245 28.02 4.63 -25.83
N PHE A 246 27.75 5.85 -25.40
CA PHE A 246 27.58 6.99 -26.31
C PHE A 246 28.67 8.04 -26.10
N GLY A 247 29.78 7.85 -26.80
CA GLY A 247 30.72 8.89 -27.25
C GLY A 247 31.51 9.63 -26.18
N ASN A 248 32.79 9.24 -26.10
CA ASN A 248 33.93 10.11 -25.83
C ASN A 248 33.81 11.15 -24.68
N GLY A 249 34.25 10.74 -23.49
CA GLY A 249 34.89 11.70 -22.56
C GLY A 249 34.01 12.74 -21.87
N GLY A 250 33.07 12.34 -21.05
CA GLY A 250 32.37 13.29 -20.19
C GLY A 250 31.99 12.66 -18.85
N ASN A 251 32.74 13.01 -17.81
CA ASN A 251 32.55 12.54 -16.45
C ASN A 251 31.31 13.23 -15.83
N ILE A 252 30.11 12.63 -15.97
CA ILE A 252 28.90 13.16 -15.34
C ILE A 252 28.90 12.74 -13.87
N LYS A 253 29.42 13.62 -13.02
CA LYS A 253 29.26 13.52 -11.57
C LYS A 253 27.86 13.97 -11.19
N PHE A 254 26.94 13.04 -10.97
CA PHE A 254 25.73 13.33 -10.21
C PHE A 254 26.13 13.48 -8.73
N SER A 255 26.27 14.72 -8.28
CA SER A 255 26.44 15.06 -6.87
C SER A 255 25.06 15.20 -6.24
N PHE A 256 24.60 14.19 -5.53
CA PHE A 256 23.51 14.33 -4.58
C PHE A 256 24.06 15.12 -3.39
N GLY A 257 23.81 16.43 -3.38
CA GLY A 257 24.21 17.32 -2.31
C GLY A 257 23.44 17.05 -1.03
N GLY A 258 24.11 16.45 -0.04
CA GLY A 258 23.75 16.62 1.36
C GLY A 258 23.96 18.09 1.78
N PRO A 259 23.31 18.56 2.88
CA PRO A 259 23.35 19.98 3.26
C PRO A 259 24.74 20.37 3.77
N GLY A 260 25.48 21.15 2.99
CA GLY A 260 26.70 21.79 3.45
C GLY A 260 27.85 21.75 2.46
N GLY A 261 28.03 22.79 1.65
CA GLY A 261 29.25 22.98 0.90
C GLY A 261 29.09 23.92 -0.32
N ARG A 262 29.30 25.21 -0.13
CA ARG A 262 29.47 26.18 -1.20
C ARG A 262 30.69 25.83 -2.08
N SER A 263 30.47 25.68 -3.39
CA SER A 263 31.51 25.98 -4.38
C SER A 263 30.84 26.31 -5.71
N GLY A 264 31.11 27.49 -6.26
CA GLY A 264 30.55 27.99 -7.51
C GLY A 264 31.14 27.26 -8.71
N GLY A 265 30.33 27.05 -9.72
CA GLY A 265 30.71 26.51 -11.03
C GLY A 265 29.55 26.65 -12.00
N SER A 266 29.72 27.50 -12.99
CA SER A 266 28.93 27.79 -14.19
C SER A 266 27.86 26.76 -14.54
N GLY A 267 26.56 27.17 -14.53
CA GLY A 267 25.40 26.34 -14.86
C GLY A 267 25.35 26.03 -16.36
N GLY A 268 25.70 24.82 -16.69
CA GLY A 268 25.32 24.16 -17.95
C GLY A 268 24.08 23.31 -17.71
N ASP A 269 23.02 23.55 -18.48
CA ASP A 269 21.80 22.78 -18.48
C ASP A 269 22.15 21.28 -18.71
N PRO A 270 21.83 20.36 -17.76
CA PRO A 270 22.17 18.95 -17.90
C PRO A 270 21.47 18.26 -19.09
N PHE A 271 20.55 18.95 -19.78
CA PHE A 271 19.83 18.46 -20.95
C PHE A 271 20.29 19.07 -22.29
N SER A 272 21.25 20.02 -22.31
CA SER A 272 21.80 20.54 -23.57
C SER A 272 22.40 19.44 -24.45
N PHE A 273 22.75 18.32 -23.86
CA PHE A 273 23.26 17.12 -24.51
C PHE A 273 22.24 16.34 -25.37
N PHE A 274 20.94 16.59 -25.17
CA PHE A 274 19.88 15.88 -25.87
C PHE A 274 19.39 16.59 -27.16
N PHE A 275 19.94 17.74 -27.48
CA PHE A 275 19.50 18.57 -28.61
C PHE A 275 20.55 18.68 -29.76
N GLN A 276 21.54 17.82 -29.77
CA GLN A 276 22.43 17.64 -30.94
C GLN A 276 22.12 16.34 -31.69
#